data_6f6ea32e5b486e25199e17514fd84b3f
#
_entry.id   6f6ea32e5b486e25199e17514fd84b3f
#
_cell.length_a   1.000
_cell.length_b   1.000
_cell.length_c   1.000
_cell.angle_alpha   90.00
_cell.angle_beta   90.00
_cell.angle_gamma   90.00
#
_symmetry.space_group_name_H-M   'P 1'
#
loop_
_entity.id
_entity.type
_entity.pdbx_description
1 polymer ?
#
loop_
_entity_poly.entity_id
_entity_poly.type
_entity_poly.pdbx_seq_one_letter_code
_entity_poly.pdbx_strand_id
1 'polypeptide(L)'
;RFFWQVALAPVEFVLTVVMAGTFVLAVTDGTTEPVEYFLLGGVLLLMIWLLHHALRRQFGVDRDKVWNTYGRLLHRQVRFAEVTRIDTNMGFYTLWANGTKISIERMCFDYALVYLRLLEELHRRRIRLPEADITDPDWEQAAQYWRNTLAENIWVDHHRFYATHPEQLARLNALVQPPGQHVQRVLPSQR
;
A
#
# COMPACT_ATOMS: atom_id res chain seq x y z
N ARG A 1 11.09 -4.78 -7.44
CA ARG A 1 11.07 -3.34 -7.76
C ARG A 1 10.91 -2.58 -6.46
N PHE A 2 11.77 -1.58 -6.25
CA PHE A 2 11.73 -0.72 -5.07
C PHE A 2 10.83 0.47 -5.38
N PHE A 3 9.83 0.70 -4.55
CA PHE A 3 9.02 1.91 -4.61
C PHE A 3 9.32 2.74 -3.36
N TRP A 4 9.68 3.98 -3.59
CA TRP A 4 9.94 4.94 -2.53
C TRP A 4 8.62 5.52 -2.03
N GLN A 5 8.53 5.75 -0.74
CA GLN A 5 7.41 6.46 -0.14
C GLN A 5 7.50 7.96 -0.49
N VAL A 6 6.95 8.33 -1.63
CA VAL A 6 7.15 9.66 -2.20
C VAL A 6 6.20 10.70 -1.60
N ALA A 7 5.10 10.30 -0.96
CA ALA A 7 4.04 11.24 -0.58
C ALA A 7 4.28 11.99 0.74
N LEU A 8 4.83 11.34 1.77
CA LEU A 8 5.08 11.98 3.07
C LEU A 8 6.44 12.66 3.17
N ALA A 9 7.46 12.13 2.51
CA ALA A 9 8.80 12.71 2.53
C ALA A 9 8.87 14.19 2.10
N PRO A 10 8.13 14.66 1.07
CA PRO A 10 8.12 16.09 0.72
C PRO A 10 7.52 16.96 1.82
N VAL A 11 6.44 16.52 2.47
CA VAL A 11 5.79 17.28 3.55
C VAL A 11 6.73 17.36 4.76
N GLU A 12 7.32 16.24 5.17
CA GLU A 12 8.30 16.19 6.25
C GLU A 12 9.54 17.01 5.93
N PHE A 13 9.99 16.99 4.66
CA PHE A 13 11.11 17.83 4.21
C PHE A 13 10.79 19.33 4.33
N VAL A 14 9.62 19.77 3.85
CA VAL A 14 9.18 21.16 3.95
C VAL A 14 9.08 21.60 5.41
N LEU A 15 8.46 20.78 6.27
CA LEU A 15 8.37 21.06 7.71
C LEU A 15 9.75 21.16 8.36
N THR A 16 10.68 20.29 8.01
CA THR A 16 12.06 20.31 8.53
C THR A 16 12.78 21.58 8.10
N VAL A 17 12.63 22.01 6.85
CA VAL A 17 13.22 23.26 6.33
C VAL A 17 12.62 24.48 7.03
N VAL A 18 11.30 24.53 7.23
CA VAL A 18 10.63 25.62 7.97
C VAL A 18 11.13 25.66 9.41
N MET A 19 11.22 24.52 10.10
CA MET A 19 11.75 24.45 11.47
C MET A 19 13.22 24.86 11.56
N ALA A 20 14.04 24.49 10.59
CA ALA A 20 15.43 24.93 10.53
C ALA A 20 15.54 26.46 10.33
N GLY A 21 14.68 27.03 9.47
CA GLY A 21 14.60 28.48 9.26
C GLY A 21 14.18 29.22 10.52
N THR A 22 13.16 28.76 11.23
CA THR A 22 12.72 29.32 12.52
C THR A 22 13.80 29.23 13.59
N PHE A 23 14.51 28.12 13.65
CA PHE A 23 15.63 27.97 14.59
C PHE A 23 16.75 28.97 14.30
N VAL A 24 17.14 29.12 13.03
CA VAL A 24 18.18 30.11 12.62
C VAL A 24 17.75 31.51 12.95
N LEU A 25 16.49 31.89 12.67
CA LEU A 25 15.97 33.22 13.01
C LEU A 25 16.00 33.47 14.52
N ALA A 26 15.56 32.51 15.34
CA ALA A 26 15.61 32.62 16.80
C ALA A 26 17.06 32.83 17.30
N VAL A 27 18.03 32.09 16.73
CA VAL A 27 19.46 32.25 17.10
C VAL A 27 20.00 33.61 16.70
N THR A 28 19.61 34.16 15.55
CA THR A 28 20.11 35.43 15.03
C THR A 28 19.48 36.64 15.72
N ASP A 29 18.22 36.52 16.18
CA ASP A 29 17.48 37.60 16.82
C ASP A 29 17.97 37.88 18.27
N GLY A 30 18.56 36.90 18.93
CA GLY A 30 19.18 37.02 20.25
C GLY A 30 18.23 37.36 21.41
N THR A 31 16.90 37.38 21.14
CA THR A 31 15.85 37.69 22.12
C THR A 31 15.29 36.46 22.81
N THR A 32 15.66 35.27 22.31
CA THR A 32 15.10 33.97 22.68
C THR A 32 15.75 33.48 24.01
N GLU A 33 14.91 33.00 24.92
CA GLU A 33 15.36 32.40 26.18
C GLU A 33 16.14 31.08 25.94
N PRO A 34 17.15 30.76 26.77
CA PRO A 34 17.94 29.53 26.61
C PRO A 34 17.08 28.24 26.55
N VAL A 35 16.01 28.20 27.28
CA VAL A 35 15.08 27.05 27.29
C VAL A 35 14.41 26.87 25.94
N GLU A 36 14.04 27.94 25.26
CA GLU A 36 13.43 27.91 23.94
C GLU A 36 14.37 27.37 22.86
N TYR A 37 15.69 27.70 22.95
CA TYR A 37 16.69 27.11 22.07
C TYR A 37 16.79 25.60 22.22
N PHE A 38 16.74 25.09 23.44
CA PHE A 38 16.74 23.64 23.67
C PHE A 38 15.50 22.97 23.13
N LEU A 39 14.32 23.58 23.28
CA LEU A 39 13.07 23.06 22.76
C LEU A 39 13.06 23.07 21.23
N LEU A 40 13.38 24.20 20.60
CA LEU A 40 13.45 24.31 19.12
C LEU A 40 14.50 23.38 18.53
N GLY A 41 15.68 23.31 19.12
CA GLY A 41 16.74 22.38 18.71
C GLY A 41 16.35 20.93 18.85
N GLY A 42 15.68 20.57 19.96
CA GLY A 42 15.16 19.22 20.19
C GLY A 42 14.10 18.81 19.16
N VAL A 43 13.16 19.71 18.87
CA VAL A 43 12.15 19.49 17.84
C VAL A 43 12.79 19.35 16.46
N LEU A 44 13.76 20.20 16.11
CA LEU A 44 14.46 20.12 14.84
C LEU A 44 15.21 18.78 14.69
N LEU A 45 15.92 18.35 15.72
CA LEU A 45 16.60 17.04 15.71
C LEU A 45 15.61 15.88 15.55
N LEU A 46 14.46 15.94 16.21
CA LEU A 46 13.38 14.95 16.06
C LEU A 46 12.86 14.92 14.62
N MET A 47 12.64 16.10 14.01
CA MET A 47 12.17 16.21 12.62
C MET A 47 13.21 15.65 11.63
N ILE A 48 14.49 15.95 11.81
CA ILE A 48 15.58 15.39 11.00
C ILE A 48 15.63 13.86 11.14
N TRP A 49 15.45 13.36 12.35
CA TRP A 49 15.42 11.93 12.62
C TRP A 49 14.22 11.25 11.95
N LEU A 50 13.02 11.84 12.04
CA LEU A 50 11.80 11.35 11.37
C LEU A 50 11.97 11.37 9.84
N LEU A 51 12.47 12.46 9.28
CA LEU A 51 12.75 12.57 7.84
C LEU A 51 13.76 11.50 7.39
N HIS A 52 14.83 11.30 8.14
CA HIS A 52 15.80 10.24 7.86
C HIS A 52 15.15 8.83 7.84
N HIS A 53 14.25 8.57 8.79
CA HIS A 53 13.52 7.32 8.82
C HIS A 53 12.51 7.18 7.67
N ALA A 54 11.80 8.26 7.34
CA ALA A 54 10.86 8.28 6.21
C ALA A 54 11.57 8.01 4.89
N LEU A 55 12.71 8.65 4.65
CA LEU A 55 13.52 8.45 3.44
C LEU A 55 14.11 7.04 3.31
N ARG A 56 14.29 6.34 4.43
CA ARG A 56 14.82 4.96 4.45
C ARG A 56 13.74 3.89 4.47
N ARG A 57 12.47 4.27 4.51
CA ARG A 57 11.38 3.32 4.41
C ARG A 57 11.25 2.83 2.97
N GLN A 58 11.34 1.53 2.79
CA GLN A 58 11.23 0.89 1.48
C GLN A 58 10.13 -0.15 1.51
N PHE A 59 9.28 -0.12 0.49
CA PHE A 59 8.31 -1.16 0.22
C PHE A 59 8.71 -1.88 -1.06
N GLY A 60 8.48 -3.15 -1.10
CA GLY A 60 8.69 -3.93 -2.30
C GLY A 60 7.65 -5.02 -2.43
N VAL A 61 7.36 -5.37 -3.67
CA VAL A 61 6.53 -6.52 -4.01
C VAL A 61 7.25 -7.32 -5.09
N ASP A 62 7.22 -8.62 -4.93
CA ASP A 62 7.74 -9.58 -5.87
C ASP A 62 6.62 -10.56 -6.26
N ARG A 63 6.97 -11.56 -7.05
CA ARG A 63 6.03 -12.61 -7.44
C ARG A 63 5.40 -13.31 -6.26
N ASP A 64 6.19 -13.58 -5.21
CA ASP A 64 5.79 -14.47 -4.13
C ASP A 64 5.59 -13.75 -2.79
N LYS A 65 6.09 -12.52 -2.64
CA LYS A 65 6.08 -11.81 -1.36
C LYS A 65 5.96 -10.31 -1.48
N VAL A 66 5.47 -9.71 -0.43
CA VAL A 66 5.51 -8.28 -0.17
C VAL A 66 6.38 -8.03 1.07
N TRP A 67 7.17 -6.96 1.06
CA TRP A 67 8.00 -6.59 2.19
C TRP A 67 8.00 -5.10 2.46
N ASN A 68 8.28 -4.76 3.70
CA ASN A 68 8.46 -3.41 4.17
C ASN A 68 9.73 -3.35 5.02
N THR A 69 10.60 -2.42 4.70
CA THR A 69 11.86 -2.23 5.42
C THR A 69 11.91 -0.81 5.98
N TYR A 70 12.15 -0.70 7.28
CA TYR A 70 12.40 0.55 7.96
C TYR A 70 13.88 0.63 8.34
N GLY A 71 14.67 1.27 7.49
CA GLY A 71 16.11 1.35 7.69
C GLY A 71 16.77 -0.02 7.82
N ARG A 72 17.66 -0.18 8.82
CA ARG A 72 18.34 -1.45 9.13
C ARG A 72 17.64 -2.26 10.24
N LEU A 73 16.69 -1.65 10.96
CA LEU A 73 16.17 -2.21 12.22
C LEU A 73 14.94 -3.09 12.04
N LEU A 74 14.11 -2.82 11.05
CA LEU A 74 12.87 -3.56 10.87
C LEU A 74 12.73 -3.99 9.43
N HIS A 75 12.73 -5.30 9.23
CA HIS A 75 12.40 -5.93 7.97
C HIS A 75 11.21 -6.85 8.19
N ARG A 76 10.08 -6.53 7.57
CA ARG A 76 8.88 -7.38 7.59
C ARG A 76 8.61 -7.85 6.19
N GLN A 77 8.35 -9.14 6.05
CA GLN A 77 7.93 -9.74 4.79
C GLN A 77 6.76 -10.69 5.03
N VAL A 78 5.86 -10.75 4.07
CA VAL A 78 4.75 -11.69 4.03
C VAL A 78 4.75 -12.34 2.65
N ARG A 79 4.71 -13.67 2.61
CA ARG A 79 4.50 -14.42 1.36
C ARG A 79 3.01 -14.50 1.07
N PHE A 80 2.62 -14.25 -0.17
CA PHE A 80 1.20 -14.29 -0.54
C PHE A 80 0.58 -15.67 -0.27
N ALA A 81 1.31 -16.74 -0.51
CA ALA A 81 0.86 -18.11 -0.23
C ALA A 81 0.62 -18.39 1.28
N GLU A 82 1.20 -17.60 2.17
CA GLU A 82 1.09 -17.73 3.63
C GLU A 82 0.04 -16.79 4.24
N VAL A 83 -0.60 -15.93 3.43
CA VAL A 83 -1.61 -14.98 3.92
C VAL A 83 -2.82 -15.75 4.42
N THR A 84 -3.12 -15.66 5.70
CA THR A 84 -4.26 -16.32 6.34
C THR A 84 -5.46 -15.41 6.50
N ARG A 85 -5.24 -14.09 6.53
CA ARG A 85 -6.29 -13.09 6.74
C ARG A 85 -5.97 -11.79 6.01
N ILE A 86 -7.01 -11.19 5.46
CA ILE A 86 -6.98 -9.85 4.88
C ILE A 86 -7.94 -8.99 5.68
N ASP A 87 -7.47 -7.83 6.16
CA ASP A 87 -8.29 -6.82 6.81
C ASP A 87 -8.26 -5.54 6.00
N THR A 88 -9.33 -4.75 6.09
CA THR A 88 -9.39 -3.38 5.57
C THR A 88 -9.68 -2.41 6.68
N ASN A 89 -9.00 -1.28 6.67
CA ASN A 89 -9.29 -0.17 7.57
C ASN A 89 -8.92 1.13 6.87
N MET A 90 -9.87 2.05 6.74
CA MET A 90 -9.67 3.42 6.20
C MET A 90 -8.81 3.50 4.92
N GLY A 91 -8.99 2.56 3.99
CA GLY A 91 -8.21 2.52 2.74
C GLY A 91 -6.87 1.79 2.82
N PHE A 92 -6.59 1.12 3.94
CA PHE A 92 -5.44 0.24 4.10
C PHE A 92 -5.84 -1.22 3.96
N TYR A 93 -5.03 -2.00 3.28
CA TYR A 93 -5.10 -3.46 3.33
C TYR A 93 -4.05 -3.97 4.30
N THR A 94 -4.46 -4.79 5.25
CA THR A 94 -3.54 -5.44 6.18
C THR A 94 -3.52 -6.93 5.90
N LEU A 95 -2.37 -7.43 5.50
CA LEU A 95 -2.13 -8.84 5.25
C LEU A 95 -1.52 -9.50 6.48
N TRP A 96 -2.12 -10.59 6.92
CA TRP A 96 -1.65 -11.37 8.05
C TRP A 96 -1.13 -12.72 7.58
N ALA A 97 0.08 -13.08 8.00
CA ALA A 97 0.70 -14.37 7.74
C ALA A 97 1.61 -14.77 8.91
N ASN A 98 1.42 -15.95 9.46
CA ASN A 98 2.31 -16.55 10.48
C ASN A 98 2.69 -15.59 11.63
N GLY A 99 1.71 -14.86 12.20
CA GLY A 99 1.94 -13.89 13.26
C GLY A 99 2.57 -12.56 12.84
N THR A 100 2.93 -12.42 11.57
CA THR A 100 3.43 -11.18 10.98
C THR A 100 2.32 -10.47 10.24
N LYS A 101 2.28 -9.14 10.34
CA LYS A 101 1.36 -8.30 9.56
C LYS A 101 2.10 -7.26 8.76
N ILE A 102 1.62 -7.01 7.55
CA ILE A 102 2.03 -5.89 6.71
C ILE A 102 0.79 -5.10 6.34
N SER A 103 0.80 -3.81 6.67
CA SER A 103 -0.21 -2.86 6.20
C SER A 103 0.28 -2.22 4.91
N ILE A 104 -0.58 -2.25 3.90
CA ILE A 104 -0.34 -1.72 2.57
C ILE A 104 -1.14 -0.43 2.46
N GLU A 105 -0.43 0.68 2.44
CA GLU A 105 -0.99 2.02 2.45
C GLU A 105 -1.18 2.53 1.02
N ARG A 106 -2.40 2.87 0.64
CA ARG A 106 -2.77 3.26 -0.73
C ARG A 106 -1.98 4.45 -1.26
N MET A 107 -1.58 5.38 -0.40
CA MET A 107 -0.85 6.58 -0.81
C MET A 107 0.66 6.36 -1.00
N CYS A 108 1.19 5.25 -0.52
CA CYS A 108 2.63 5.02 -0.39
C CYS A 108 3.16 3.88 -1.25
N PHE A 109 2.30 3.20 -1.99
CA PHE A 109 2.64 1.95 -2.65
C PHE A 109 1.95 1.80 -4.01
N ASP A 110 2.66 1.30 -5.01
CA ASP A 110 2.03 0.86 -6.25
C ASP A 110 1.40 -0.52 -6.05
N TYR A 111 0.10 -0.54 -5.83
CA TYR A 111 -0.67 -1.74 -5.50
C TYR A 111 -0.90 -2.71 -6.65
N ALA A 112 -0.59 -2.32 -7.86
CA ALA A 112 -0.93 -3.09 -9.05
C ALA A 112 -0.57 -4.57 -8.91
N LEU A 113 0.66 -4.87 -8.49
CA LEU A 113 1.11 -6.24 -8.30
C LEU A 113 0.52 -6.90 -7.04
N VAL A 114 0.34 -6.15 -5.96
CA VAL A 114 -0.24 -6.69 -4.73
C VAL A 114 -1.67 -7.15 -4.97
N TYR A 115 -2.49 -6.33 -5.64
CA TYR A 115 -3.86 -6.68 -5.98
C TYR A 115 -3.94 -7.92 -6.86
N LEU A 116 -3.11 -8.00 -7.88
CA LEU A 116 -3.07 -9.18 -8.75
C LEU A 116 -2.71 -10.45 -7.95
N ARG A 117 -1.71 -10.38 -7.07
CA ARG A 117 -1.31 -11.54 -6.26
C ARG A 117 -2.38 -11.97 -5.27
N LEU A 118 -3.06 -11.02 -4.62
CA LEU A 118 -4.19 -11.30 -3.75
C LEU A 118 -5.36 -11.92 -4.53
N LEU A 119 -5.63 -11.42 -5.72
CA LEU A 119 -6.65 -11.97 -6.60
C LEU A 119 -6.34 -13.41 -6.98
N GLU A 120 -5.09 -13.73 -7.35
CA GLU A 120 -4.61 -15.09 -7.64
C GLU A 120 -4.80 -16.02 -6.42
N GLU A 121 -4.44 -15.56 -5.21
CA GLU A 121 -4.61 -16.37 -4.00
C GLU A 121 -6.08 -16.59 -3.63
N LEU A 122 -6.95 -15.58 -3.80
CA LEU A 122 -8.39 -15.73 -3.55
C LEU A 122 -9.08 -16.68 -4.54
N HIS A 123 -8.51 -16.91 -5.73
CA HIS A 123 -8.98 -17.95 -6.66
C HIS A 123 -8.45 -19.34 -6.30
N ARG A 124 -7.29 -19.40 -5.67
CA ARG A 124 -6.62 -20.68 -5.35
C ARG A 124 -7.12 -21.29 -4.05
N ARG A 125 -7.44 -20.46 -3.03
CA ARG A 125 -7.74 -20.94 -1.69
C ARG A 125 -8.61 -19.97 -0.91
N ARG A 126 -9.22 -20.47 0.15
CA ARG A 126 -9.97 -19.63 1.08
C ARG A 126 -9.00 -18.89 2.00
N ILE A 127 -9.22 -17.59 2.14
CA ILE A 127 -8.51 -16.68 3.03
C ILE A 127 -9.57 -15.99 3.88
N ARG A 128 -9.31 -15.79 5.16
CA ARG A 128 -10.23 -15.05 6.03
C ARG A 128 -10.35 -13.60 5.53
N LEU A 129 -11.58 -13.17 5.31
CA LEU A 129 -11.94 -11.84 4.85
C LEU A 129 -12.57 -11.04 6.01
N PRO A 130 -12.69 -9.70 5.90
CA PRO A 130 -13.33 -8.90 6.95
C PRO A 130 -14.75 -9.33 7.27
N GLU A 131 -15.51 -9.74 6.26
CA GLU A 131 -16.92 -10.11 6.39
C GLU A 131 -17.16 -11.63 6.46
N ALA A 132 -16.14 -12.48 6.24
CA ALA A 132 -16.32 -13.93 6.19
C ALA A 132 -15.10 -14.71 6.69
N ASP A 133 -15.35 -15.71 7.52
CA ASP A 133 -14.33 -16.68 7.92
C ASP A 133 -14.22 -17.79 6.85
N ILE A 134 -13.09 -18.51 6.86
CA ILE A 134 -12.81 -19.60 5.91
C ILE A 134 -13.82 -20.73 5.97
N THR A 135 -14.49 -20.90 7.13
CA THR A 135 -15.52 -21.94 7.39
C THR A 135 -16.93 -21.50 7.05
N ASP A 136 -17.15 -20.21 6.78
CA ASP A 136 -18.47 -19.69 6.52
C ASP A 136 -19.04 -20.24 5.21
N PRO A 137 -20.32 -20.66 5.18
CA PRO A 137 -20.97 -21.15 3.96
C PRO A 137 -21.00 -20.07 2.86
N ASP A 138 -21.15 -18.81 3.25
CA ASP A 138 -21.24 -17.66 2.35
C ASP A 138 -19.89 -17.07 1.97
N TRP A 139 -18.79 -17.75 2.34
CA TRP A 139 -17.43 -17.27 2.05
C TRP A 139 -17.23 -16.97 0.56
N GLU A 140 -17.79 -17.81 -0.33
CA GLU A 140 -17.61 -17.62 -1.77
C GLU A 140 -18.27 -16.34 -2.29
N GLN A 141 -19.41 -15.93 -1.70
CA GLN A 141 -20.06 -14.67 -2.03
C GLN A 141 -19.19 -13.47 -1.60
N ALA A 142 -18.65 -13.50 -0.39
CA ALA A 142 -17.72 -12.49 0.09
C ALA A 142 -16.44 -12.45 -0.76
N ALA A 143 -15.88 -13.62 -1.09
CA ALA A 143 -14.68 -13.71 -1.93
C ALA A 143 -14.93 -13.19 -3.35
N GLN A 144 -16.11 -13.42 -3.91
CA GLN A 144 -16.47 -12.88 -5.23
C GLN A 144 -16.58 -11.35 -5.20
N TYR A 145 -17.17 -10.79 -4.15
CA TYR A 145 -17.19 -9.33 -3.94
C TYR A 145 -15.76 -8.76 -3.88
N TRP A 146 -14.87 -9.40 -3.13
CA TRP A 146 -13.47 -8.99 -3.00
C TRP A 146 -12.69 -9.11 -4.31
N ARG A 147 -12.88 -10.20 -5.06
CA ARG A 147 -12.27 -10.38 -6.39
C ARG A 147 -12.70 -9.25 -7.34
N ASN A 148 -13.98 -8.91 -7.35
CA ASN A 148 -14.51 -7.83 -8.18
C ASN A 148 -13.92 -6.47 -7.77
N THR A 149 -13.89 -6.17 -6.47
CA THR A 149 -13.32 -4.92 -5.94
C THR A 149 -11.82 -4.79 -6.26
N LEU A 150 -11.04 -5.86 -6.08
CA LEU A 150 -9.62 -5.86 -6.43
C LEU A 150 -9.42 -5.66 -7.93
N ALA A 151 -10.22 -6.33 -8.76
CA ALA A 151 -10.15 -6.20 -10.21
C ALA A 151 -10.54 -4.80 -10.67
N GLU A 152 -11.60 -4.21 -10.13
CA GLU A 152 -12.01 -2.84 -10.44
C GLU A 152 -10.92 -1.82 -10.08
N ASN A 153 -10.34 -1.92 -8.89
CA ASN A 153 -9.22 -1.08 -8.48
C ASN A 153 -8.01 -1.22 -9.43
N ILE A 154 -7.71 -2.43 -9.89
CA ILE A 154 -6.65 -2.67 -10.87
C ILE A 154 -6.94 -1.93 -12.18
N TRP A 155 -8.16 -2.04 -12.71
CA TRP A 155 -8.51 -1.42 -13.99
C TRP A 155 -8.60 0.10 -13.91
N VAL A 156 -9.11 0.66 -12.81
CA VAL A 156 -9.28 2.11 -12.64
C VAL A 156 -7.95 2.78 -12.29
N ASP A 157 -7.27 2.29 -11.27
CA ASP A 157 -6.12 3.00 -10.68
C ASP A 157 -4.78 2.62 -11.34
N HIS A 158 -4.68 1.42 -11.94
CA HIS A 158 -3.40 0.86 -12.37
C HIS A 158 -3.32 0.49 -13.86
N HIS A 159 -4.24 0.99 -14.69
CA HIS A 159 -4.26 0.70 -16.13
C HIS A 159 -2.92 1.00 -16.83
N ARG A 160 -2.21 2.06 -16.42
CA ARG A 160 -0.90 2.42 -16.99
C ARG A 160 0.17 1.37 -16.69
N PHE A 161 0.16 0.80 -15.49
CA PHE A 161 1.09 -0.26 -15.13
C PHE A 161 0.87 -1.49 -16.02
N TYR A 162 -0.37 -1.93 -16.18
CA TYR A 162 -0.69 -3.10 -16.99
C TYR A 162 -0.46 -2.88 -18.49
N ALA A 163 -0.65 -1.66 -18.99
CA ALA A 163 -0.31 -1.31 -20.37
C ALA A 163 1.18 -1.48 -20.67
N THR A 164 2.06 -1.28 -19.69
CA THR A 164 3.51 -1.44 -19.83
C THR A 164 4.04 -2.82 -19.42
N HIS A 165 3.16 -3.70 -18.87
CA HIS A 165 3.52 -5.03 -18.39
C HIS A 165 2.55 -6.10 -18.95
N PRO A 166 2.66 -6.45 -20.25
CA PRO A 166 1.69 -7.33 -20.92
C PRO A 166 1.60 -8.72 -20.29
N GLU A 167 2.68 -9.24 -19.72
CA GLU A 167 2.69 -10.50 -18.98
C GLU A 167 1.77 -10.49 -17.75
N GLN A 168 1.75 -9.36 -17.01
CA GLN A 168 0.88 -9.20 -15.83
C GLN A 168 -0.57 -8.97 -16.26
N LEU A 169 -0.78 -8.25 -17.36
CA LEU A 169 -2.09 -8.07 -17.98
C LEU A 169 -2.69 -9.42 -18.43
N ALA A 170 -1.88 -10.27 -19.06
CA ALA A 170 -2.34 -11.60 -19.47
C ALA A 170 -2.78 -12.45 -18.27
N ARG A 171 -2.04 -12.38 -17.15
CA ARG A 171 -2.41 -13.06 -15.89
C ARG A 171 -3.71 -12.52 -15.31
N LEU A 172 -3.89 -11.19 -15.31
CA LEU A 172 -5.12 -10.56 -14.87
C LEU A 172 -6.32 -11.00 -15.72
N ASN A 173 -6.19 -10.97 -17.04
CA ASN A 173 -7.24 -11.37 -17.98
C ASN A 173 -7.60 -12.85 -17.88
N ALA A 174 -6.70 -13.69 -17.41
CA ALA A 174 -6.98 -15.10 -17.14
C ALA A 174 -7.86 -15.31 -15.90
N LEU A 175 -7.87 -14.33 -14.97
CA LEU A 175 -8.63 -14.40 -13.72
C LEU A 175 -9.95 -13.64 -13.79
N VAL A 176 -9.97 -12.51 -14.49
CA VAL A 176 -11.11 -11.59 -14.52
C VAL A 176 -11.33 -11.09 -15.95
N GLN A 177 -12.57 -11.05 -16.38
CA GLN A 177 -12.92 -10.48 -17.69
C GLN A 177 -12.76 -8.95 -17.63
N PRO A 178 -12.17 -8.31 -18.66
CA PRO A 178 -12.05 -6.85 -18.73
C PRO A 178 -13.41 -6.16 -18.64
N PRO A 179 -13.54 -5.04 -17.94
CA PRO A 179 -14.74 -4.25 -17.92
C PRO A 179 -15.08 -3.80 -19.34
N GLY A 180 -16.31 -4.03 -19.78
CA GLY A 180 -16.79 -3.73 -21.14
C GLY A 180 -17.12 -4.94 -22.00
N GLN A 181 -16.66 -6.14 -21.70
CA GLN A 181 -17.09 -7.34 -22.41
C GLN A 181 -18.46 -7.88 -21.95
N HIS A 182 -18.96 -7.41 -20.81
CA HIS A 182 -20.29 -7.80 -20.31
C HIS A 182 -21.45 -7.20 -21.10
N VAL A 183 -21.26 -6.13 -21.87
CA VAL A 183 -22.34 -5.43 -22.58
C VAL A 183 -22.68 -6.09 -23.92
N GLN A 184 -21.79 -6.89 -24.51
CA GLN A 184 -22.04 -7.48 -25.84
C GLN A 184 -22.79 -8.83 -25.83
N ARG A 185 -23.02 -9.43 -24.65
CA ARG A 185 -23.67 -10.77 -24.57
C ARG A 185 -25.18 -10.76 -24.29
N VAL A 186 -25.83 -9.62 -24.14
CA VAL A 186 -27.24 -9.52 -23.75
C VAL A 186 -28.14 -8.88 -24.81
N LEU A 187 -27.77 -8.92 -26.07
CA LEU A 187 -28.73 -8.65 -27.13
C LEU A 187 -29.06 -9.98 -27.85
N PRO A 188 -30.17 -10.65 -27.50
CA PRO A 188 -30.71 -11.65 -28.38
C PRO A 188 -31.16 -10.96 -29.65
N SER A 189 -30.57 -11.38 -30.78
CA SER A 189 -31.04 -11.04 -32.11
C SER A 189 -32.55 -11.32 -32.21
N GLN A 190 -33.36 -10.27 -32.11
CA GLN A 190 -34.75 -10.38 -32.55
C GLN A 190 -34.76 -10.37 -34.07
N ARG A 191 -35.04 -11.50 -34.63
CA ARG A 191 -35.60 -11.66 -35.96
C ARG A 191 -37.08 -12.03 -35.81
#